data_90cbee1c47ab6b730a1db22d6c58a2f7
#
_entry.id   90cbee1c47ab6b730a1db22d6c58a2f7
#
_cell.length_a   1.000
_cell.length_b   1.000
_cell.length_c   1.000
_cell.angle_alpha   90.00
_cell.angle_beta   90.00
_cell.angle_gamma   90.00
#
_symmetry.space_group_name_H-M   'P 1'
#
loop_
_entity.id
_entity.type
_entity.pdbx_description
1 polymer ?
#
loop_
_entity_poly.entity_id
_entity_poly.type
_entity_poly.pdbx_seq_one_letter_code
_entity_poly.pdbx_strand_id
1 'polypeptide(L)'
;TLLIPFVLINLMSNYKYQHSVYFQYTYGSGALLIYLALVNFRDMKKTSNGRRREHSGYKSWFPGAVCVWGLLCGLILTGNVMYAKSNYAGLYQRHREEAAQARALLEQIPQDASVKSSTFFLPQLSMRDEVYLLTSRHGADYMVVDLRKGYEKDLEQLLDSCHEQGYETAGTVDGYVTLLKQDPE
;
A
#
# COMPACT_ATOMS: atom_id res chain seq x y z
N THR A 1 -8.55 -3.67 -27.95
CA THR A 1 -7.15 -4.03 -28.25
C THR A 1 -6.17 -3.55 -27.17
N LEU A 2 -6.29 -2.30 -26.67
CA LEU A 2 -5.39 -1.74 -25.65
C LEU A 2 -5.44 -2.46 -24.28
N LEU A 3 -6.55 -3.10 -23.95
CA LEU A 3 -6.72 -3.81 -22.67
C LEU A 3 -5.97 -5.15 -22.65
N ILE A 4 -5.77 -5.77 -23.82
CA ILE A 4 -5.17 -7.11 -23.96
C ILE A 4 -3.76 -7.17 -23.33
N PRO A 5 -2.81 -6.24 -23.63
CA PRO A 5 -1.49 -6.28 -23.03
C PRO A 5 -1.52 -6.21 -21.49
N PHE A 6 -2.37 -5.36 -20.90
CA PHE A 6 -2.48 -5.22 -19.45
C PHE A 6 -3.02 -6.49 -18.78
N VAL A 7 -4.02 -7.12 -19.40
CA VAL A 7 -4.57 -8.40 -18.91
C VAL A 7 -3.54 -9.51 -19.02
N LEU A 8 -2.84 -9.59 -20.16
CA LEU A 8 -1.80 -10.60 -20.37
C LEU A 8 -0.63 -10.44 -19.38
N ILE A 9 -0.13 -9.23 -19.17
CA ILE A 9 0.95 -8.97 -18.21
C ILE A 9 0.55 -9.43 -16.81
N ASN A 10 -0.68 -9.14 -16.38
CA ASN A 10 -1.17 -9.55 -15.08
C ASN A 10 -1.35 -11.06 -14.98
N LEU A 11 -1.85 -11.73 -16.03
CA LEU A 11 -2.09 -13.18 -16.04
C LEU A 11 -0.80 -13.99 -16.17
N MET A 12 0.20 -13.49 -16.88
CA MET A 12 1.48 -14.19 -17.10
C MET A 12 2.45 -14.02 -15.93
N SER A 13 2.16 -13.17 -14.98
CA SER A 13 3.03 -12.97 -13.82
C SER A 13 2.85 -14.07 -12.78
N ASN A 14 3.95 -14.60 -12.28
CA ASN A 14 3.97 -15.49 -11.12
C ASN A 14 3.84 -14.73 -9.78
N TYR A 15 3.72 -13.40 -9.81
CA TYR A 15 3.63 -12.58 -8.62
C TYR A 15 2.20 -12.59 -8.07
N LYS A 16 2.01 -13.18 -6.89
CA LYS A 16 0.70 -13.33 -6.23
C LYS A 16 -0.09 -12.01 -6.14
N TYR A 17 0.59 -10.90 -5.99
CA TYR A 17 -0.04 -9.58 -5.84
C TYR A 17 -0.54 -8.98 -7.16
N GLN A 18 -0.01 -9.40 -8.31
CA GLN A 18 -0.46 -8.92 -9.62
C GLN A 18 -1.82 -9.47 -10.04
N HIS A 19 -2.24 -10.62 -9.47
CA HIS A 19 -3.57 -11.20 -9.71
C HIS A 19 -4.65 -10.63 -8.79
N SER A 20 -4.25 -9.88 -7.76
CA SER A 20 -5.18 -9.37 -6.77
C SER A 20 -5.72 -7.99 -7.15
N VAL A 21 -7.05 -7.85 -7.20
CA VAL A 21 -7.74 -6.56 -7.42
C VAL A 21 -7.49 -5.55 -6.30
N TYR A 22 -6.93 -5.97 -5.18
CA TYR A 22 -6.62 -5.11 -4.03
C TYR A 22 -5.29 -4.38 -4.15
N PHE A 23 -4.49 -4.69 -5.16
CA PHE A 23 -3.19 -4.07 -5.37
C PHE A 23 -3.17 -3.14 -6.58
N GLN A 24 -2.26 -2.18 -6.55
CA GLN A 24 -2.10 -1.12 -7.53
C GLN A 24 -1.87 -1.60 -8.98
N TYR A 25 -1.45 -2.85 -9.18
CA TYR A 25 -1.16 -3.40 -10.50
C TYR A 25 -2.38 -3.50 -11.43
N THR A 26 -3.59 -3.47 -10.87
CA THR A 26 -4.84 -3.49 -11.63
C THR A 26 -5.37 -2.09 -11.99
N TYR A 27 -4.74 -1.02 -11.52
CA TYR A 27 -5.22 0.36 -11.74
C TYR A 27 -5.22 0.75 -13.23
N GLY A 28 -4.21 0.34 -13.99
CA GLY A 28 -4.15 0.61 -15.43
C GLY A 28 -5.30 -0.05 -16.20
N SER A 29 -5.55 -1.33 -15.94
CA SER A 29 -6.67 -2.06 -16.54
C SER A 29 -8.02 -1.51 -16.09
N GLY A 30 -8.16 -1.14 -14.81
CA GLY A 30 -9.37 -0.50 -14.26
C GLY A 30 -9.66 0.85 -14.92
N ALA A 31 -8.67 1.71 -15.08
CA ALA A 31 -8.83 3.00 -15.75
C ALA A 31 -9.26 2.85 -17.21
N LEU A 32 -8.67 1.89 -17.95
CA LEU A 32 -9.06 1.58 -19.32
C LEU A 32 -10.48 1.03 -19.42
N LEU A 33 -10.90 0.18 -18.49
CA LEU A 33 -12.29 -0.33 -18.44
C LEU A 33 -13.29 0.80 -18.22
N ILE A 34 -13.00 1.73 -17.29
CA ILE A 34 -13.84 2.90 -17.06
C ILE A 34 -13.91 3.78 -18.31
N TYR A 35 -12.76 4.05 -18.94
CA TYR A 35 -12.72 4.82 -20.19
C TYR A 35 -13.56 4.16 -21.29
N LEU A 36 -13.41 2.86 -21.52
CA LEU A 36 -14.17 2.11 -22.50
C LEU A 36 -15.67 2.12 -22.19
N ALA A 37 -16.05 2.02 -20.92
CA ALA A 37 -17.44 2.15 -20.51
C ALA A 37 -18.02 3.53 -20.89
N LEU A 38 -17.30 4.60 -20.60
CA LEU A 38 -17.70 5.98 -20.95
C LEU A 38 -17.85 6.18 -22.47
N VAL A 39 -16.89 5.67 -23.26
CA VAL A 39 -16.96 5.73 -24.73
C VAL A 39 -18.18 4.97 -25.25
N ASN A 40 -18.40 3.75 -24.78
CA ASN A 40 -19.55 2.95 -25.16
C ASN A 40 -20.88 3.63 -24.80
N PHE A 41 -21.00 4.24 -23.62
CA PHE A 41 -22.18 5.01 -23.24
C PHE A 41 -22.42 6.19 -24.18
N ARG A 42 -21.35 6.92 -24.55
CA ARG A 42 -21.44 8.03 -25.50
C ARG A 42 -21.92 7.56 -26.87
N ASP A 43 -21.39 6.44 -27.38
CA ASP A 43 -21.72 5.93 -28.69
C ASP A 43 -23.15 5.35 -28.72
N MET A 44 -23.58 4.69 -27.65
CA MET A 44 -24.96 4.24 -27.47
C MET A 44 -25.94 5.43 -27.51
N LYS A 45 -25.61 6.53 -26.85
CA LYS A 45 -26.45 7.75 -26.87
C LYS A 45 -26.54 8.37 -28.28
N LYS A 46 -25.43 8.37 -29.02
CA LYS A 46 -25.41 8.85 -30.42
C LYS A 46 -26.26 7.95 -31.31
N THR A 47 -26.15 6.64 -31.21
CA THR A 47 -26.91 5.66 -32.00
C THR A 47 -28.40 5.76 -31.69
N SER A 48 -28.78 5.93 -30.43
CA SER A 48 -30.17 6.13 -30.02
C SER A 48 -30.77 7.40 -30.63
N ASN A 49 -30.02 8.50 -30.71
CA ASN A 49 -30.51 9.76 -31.32
C ASN A 49 -30.61 9.67 -32.85
N GLY A 50 -29.77 8.84 -33.51
CA GLY A 50 -29.80 8.67 -34.97
C GLY A 50 -30.86 7.69 -35.50
N ARG A 51 -31.27 6.72 -34.70
CA ARG A 51 -32.26 5.67 -35.05
C ARG A 51 -33.65 5.95 -34.50
N ARG A 52 -34.10 7.19 -34.44
CA ARG A 52 -35.30 7.60 -33.74
C ARG A 52 -36.62 7.12 -34.38
N ARG A 53 -36.63 6.19 -35.32
CA ARG A 53 -37.87 5.84 -35.99
C ARG A 53 -38.36 4.39 -36.02
N GLU A 54 -37.55 3.34 -35.71
CA GLU A 54 -38.13 2.04 -35.99
C GLU A 54 -38.03 0.95 -34.92
N HIS A 55 -37.11 0.98 -33.93
CA HIS A 55 -37.17 -0.06 -32.87
C HIS A 55 -36.57 0.51 -31.55
N SER A 56 -37.37 1.28 -30.88
CA SER A 56 -37.02 1.80 -29.55
C SER A 56 -37.37 0.78 -28.45
N GLY A 57 -36.65 -0.33 -28.39
CA GLY A 57 -36.67 -1.21 -27.22
C GLY A 57 -35.70 -0.82 -26.13
N TYR A 58 -34.83 0.18 -26.37
CA TYR A 58 -33.86 0.66 -25.39
C TYR A 58 -34.54 1.66 -24.47
N LYS A 59 -35.03 1.19 -23.33
CA LYS A 59 -35.68 2.02 -22.32
C LYS A 59 -34.71 3.08 -21.81
N SER A 60 -35.15 4.33 -21.75
CA SER A 60 -34.32 5.49 -21.31
C SER A 60 -33.75 5.35 -19.88
N TRP A 61 -34.25 4.41 -19.10
CA TRP A 61 -33.81 4.12 -17.74
C TRP A 61 -32.52 3.29 -17.65
N PHE A 62 -32.12 2.58 -18.75
CA PHE A 62 -30.99 1.65 -18.74
C PHE A 62 -29.65 2.30 -18.33
N PRO A 63 -29.26 3.49 -18.84
CA PRO A 63 -28.03 4.13 -18.38
C PRO A 63 -28.05 4.48 -16.89
N GLY A 64 -29.20 4.93 -16.38
CA GLY A 64 -29.39 5.20 -14.96
C GLY A 64 -29.26 3.93 -14.10
N ALA A 65 -29.87 2.82 -14.55
CA ALA A 65 -29.76 1.54 -13.86
C ALA A 65 -28.32 1.03 -13.79
N VAL A 66 -27.54 1.16 -14.87
CA VAL A 66 -26.12 0.76 -14.89
C VAL A 66 -25.30 1.64 -13.94
N CYS A 67 -25.55 2.94 -13.88
CA CYS A 67 -24.88 3.84 -12.93
C CYS A 67 -25.22 3.48 -11.48
N VAL A 68 -26.50 3.23 -11.17
CA VAL A 68 -26.92 2.82 -9.81
C VAL A 68 -26.31 1.47 -9.45
N TRP A 69 -26.32 0.50 -10.37
CA TRP A 69 -25.71 -0.80 -10.13
C TRP A 69 -24.19 -0.72 -9.90
N GLY A 70 -23.50 0.10 -10.72
CA GLY A 70 -22.07 0.36 -10.54
C GLY A 70 -21.75 1.00 -9.19
N LEU A 71 -22.56 1.96 -8.75
CA LEU A 71 -22.43 2.58 -7.41
C LEU A 71 -22.65 1.55 -6.30
N LEU A 72 -23.69 0.72 -6.39
CA LEU A 72 -23.97 -0.32 -5.41
C LEU A 72 -22.81 -1.34 -5.32
N CYS A 73 -22.33 -1.83 -6.46
CA CYS A 73 -21.18 -2.73 -6.50
C CYS A 73 -19.92 -2.07 -5.90
N GLY A 74 -19.68 -0.80 -6.22
CA GLY A 74 -18.58 -0.03 -5.65
C GLY A 74 -18.68 0.13 -4.13
N LEU A 75 -19.85 0.45 -3.62
CA LEU A 75 -20.12 0.56 -2.18
C LEU A 75 -19.95 -0.79 -1.45
N ILE A 76 -20.48 -1.87 -2.04
CA ILE A 76 -20.33 -3.22 -1.47
C ILE A 76 -18.86 -3.64 -1.47
N LEU A 77 -18.13 -3.42 -2.57
CA LEU A 77 -16.71 -3.75 -2.65
C LEU A 77 -15.88 -2.93 -1.65
N THR A 78 -16.12 -1.62 -1.59
CA THR A 78 -15.46 -0.73 -0.64
C THR A 78 -15.78 -1.14 0.80
N GLY A 79 -17.05 -1.41 1.10
CA GLY A 79 -17.47 -1.87 2.42
C GLY A 79 -16.80 -3.19 2.82
N ASN A 80 -16.73 -4.17 1.91
CA ASN A 80 -16.04 -5.43 2.17
C ASN A 80 -14.52 -5.23 2.38
N VAL A 81 -13.88 -4.39 1.58
CA VAL A 81 -12.45 -4.08 1.74
C VAL A 81 -12.19 -3.37 3.07
N MET A 82 -12.99 -2.35 3.38
CA MET A 82 -12.85 -1.57 4.62
C MET A 82 -13.17 -2.39 5.87
N TYR A 83 -14.16 -3.29 5.79
CA TYR A 83 -14.58 -4.09 6.95
C TYR A 83 -13.75 -5.36 7.12
N ALA A 84 -13.48 -6.10 6.06
CA ALA A 84 -12.87 -7.42 6.14
C ALA A 84 -11.33 -7.40 6.20
N LYS A 85 -10.68 -6.39 5.63
CA LYS A 85 -9.21 -6.35 5.52
C LYS A 85 -8.54 -5.20 6.23
N SER A 86 -9.26 -4.16 6.60
CA SER A 86 -8.60 -3.00 7.16
C SER A 86 -9.51 -2.21 8.07
N ASN A 87 -9.47 -2.54 9.33
CA ASN A 87 -9.88 -1.57 10.33
C ASN A 87 -8.80 -0.47 10.43
N TYR A 88 -8.41 0.11 9.27
CA TYR A 88 -7.34 1.12 9.21
C TYR A 88 -7.62 2.30 10.12
N ALA A 89 -8.86 2.76 10.18
CA ALA A 89 -9.25 3.83 11.09
C ALA A 89 -9.06 3.43 12.55
N GLY A 90 -9.48 2.23 12.93
CA GLY A 90 -9.32 1.73 14.30
C GLY A 90 -7.87 1.38 14.63
N LEU A 91 -7.09 0.87 13.66
CA LEU A 91 -5.65 0.63 13.83
C LEU A 91 -4.90 1.95 13.96
N TYR A 92 -5.21 2.94 13.12
CA TYR A 92 -4.62 4.27 13.21
C TYR A 92 -4.91 4.96 14.54
N GLN A 93 -6.16 4.87 15.04
CA GLN A 93 -6.54 5.46 16.32
C GLN A 93 -5.87 4.75 17.51
N ARG A 94 -5.77 3.41 17.46
CA ARG A 94 -5.12 2.62 18.52
C ARG A 94 -3.63 2.89 18.65
N HIS A 95 -2.95 3.10 17.54
CA HIS A 95 -1.49 3.26 17.51
C HIS A 95 -1.05 4.70 17.20
N ARG A 96 -1.95 5.66 17.42
CA ARG A 96 -1.64 7.07 17.13
C ARG A 96 -0.58 7.63 18.06
N GLU A 97 -0.65 7.26 19.32
CA GLU A 97 0.30 7.71 20.35
C GLU A 97 1.66 7.06 20.15
N GLU A 98 1.70 5.75 19.95
CA GLU A 98 2.93 5.01 19.65
C GLU A 98 3.57 5.48 18.34
N ALA A 99 2.78 5.77 17.33
CA ALA A 99 3.29 6.31 16.07
C ALA A 99 3.86 7.73 16.23
N ALA A 100 3.29 8.57 17.11
CA ALA A 100 3.83 9.89 17.41
C ALA A 100 5.14 9.79 18.18
N GLN A 101 5.21 8.91 19.17
CA GLN A 101 6.44 8.64 19.94
C GLN A 101 7.53 8.05 19.06
N ALA A 102 7.18 7.09 18.16
CA ALA A 102 8.11 6.53 17.19
C ALA A 102 8.69 7.62 16.26
N ARG A 103 7.85 8.55 15.80
CA ARG A 103 8.32 9.67 14.98
C ARG A 103 9.30 10.55 15.75
N ALA A 104 8.97 10.91 16.99
CA ALA A 104 9.87 11.69 17.83
C ALA A 104 11.21 10.98 18.12
N LEU A 105 11.17 9.63 18.22
CA LEU A 105 12.38 8.83 18.35
C LEU A 105 13.22 8.84 17.08
N LEU A 106 12.61 8.72 15.90
CA LEU A 106 13.31 8.74 14.61
C LEU A 106 13.89 10.12 14.28
N GLU A 107 13.28 11.21 14.77
CA GLU A 107 13.79 12.57 14.61
C GLU A 107 15.08 12.82 15.41
N GLN A 108 15.41 11.98 16.38
CA GLN A 108 16.68 12.06 17.14
C GLN A 108 17.89 11.57 16.34
N ILE A 109 17.68 10.82 15.27
CA ILE A 109 18.75 10.33 14.41
C ILE A 109 19.34 11.52 13.62
N PRO A 110 20.66 11.79 13.65
CA PRO A 110 21.28 12.83 12.85
C PRO A 110 21.00 12.64 11.35
N GLN A 111 20.84 13.74 10.61
CA GLN A 111 20.43 13.69 9.20
C GLN A 111 21.47 13.03 8.29
N ASP A 112 22.74 13.17 8.65
CA ASP A 112 23.93 12.64 7.98
C ASP A 112 24.30 11.21 8.37
N ALA A 113 23.64 10.65 9.40
CA ALA A 113 23.89 9.28 9.86
C ALA A 113 23.30 8.24 8.92
N SER A 114 24.04 7.16 8.70
CA SER A 114 23.57 5.99 7.98
C SER A 114 22.58 5.17 8.82
N VAL A 115 21.49 4.70 8.21
CA VAL A 115 20.41 4.01 8.92
C VAL A 115 19.99 2.72 8.24
N LYS A 116 19.93 1.64 8.99
CA LYS A 116 19.20 0.42 8.61
C LYS A 116 17.83 0.41 9.24
N SER A 117 16.82 -0.01 8.49
CA SER A 117 15.46 0.03 9.01
C SER A 117 14.61 -1.14 8.54
N SER A 118 13.67 -1.53 9.38
CA SER A 118 12.53 -2.35 9.00
C SER A 118 11.73 -1.65 7.90
N THR A 119 11.17 -2.43 6.98
CA THR A 119 10.48 -1.93 5.77
C THR A 119 9.42 -0.88 6.07
N PHE A 120 8.74 -0.98 7.20
CA PHE A 120 7.65 -0.07 7.58
C PHE A 120 8.13 1.37 7.87
N PHE A 121 9.33 1.53 8.43
CA PHE A 121 9.88 2.85 8.78
C PHE A 121 10.72 3.48 7.67
N LEU A 122 11.09 2.73 6.63
CA LEU A 122 11.87 3.24 5.49
C LEU A 122 11.31 4.51 4.84
N PRO A 123 9.98 4.64 4.60
CA PRO A 123 9.44 5.86 4.00
C PRO A 123 9.66 7.12 4.84
N GLN A 124 9.71 6.98 6.16
CA GLN A 124 9.95 8.11 7.08
C GLN A 124 11.42 8.54 7.08
N LEU A 125 12.33 7.64 6.68
CA LEU A 125 13.78 7.86 6.64
C LEU A 125 14.29 8.17 5.23
N SER A 126 13.43 8.12 4.21
CA SER A 126 13.77 8.17 2.78
C SER A 126 14.42 9.49 2.31
N MET A 127 14.41 10.55 3.13
CA MET A 127 15.04 11.84 2.83
C MET A 127 16.53 11.91 3.23
N ARG A 128 17.11 10.78 3.63
CA ARG A 128 18.53 10.64 4.02
C ARG A 128 19.33 10.07 2.85
N ASP A 129 20.61 10.36 2.81
CA ASP A 129 21.50 9.88 1.74
C ASP A 129 21.78 8.38 1.86
N GLU A 130 21.90 7.87 3.09
CA GLU A 130 22.23 6.47 3.35
C GLU A 130 21.15 5.78 4.19
N VAL A 131 20.22 5.08 3.49
CA VAL A 131 19.16 4.29 4.10
C VAL A 131 19.14 2.89 3.52
N TYR A 132 19.19 1.89 4.37
CA TYR A 132 19.27 0.49 4.00
C TYR A 132 18.15 -0.33 4.65
N LEU A 133 17.80 -1.45 4.02
CA LEU A 133 16.96 -2.48 4.65
C LEU A 133 17.75 -3.19 5.75
N LEU A 134 17.08 -3.67 6.81
CA LEU A 134 17.70 -4.48 7.87
C LEU A 134 18.45 -5.70 7.31
N THR A 135 17.95 -6.28 6.20
CA THR A 135 18.58 -7.42 5.53
C THR A 135 19.83 -7.06 4.72
N SER A 136 20.16 -5.79 4.59
CA SER A 136 21.35 -5.32 3.86
C SER A 136 22.62 -5.71 4.62
N ARG A 137 23.70 -5.99 3.86
CA ARG A 137 25.03 -6.28 4.40
C ARG A 137 25.85 -5.04 4.75
N HIS A 138 25.36 -3.85 4.39
CA HIS A 138 26.07 -2.60 4.73
C HIS A 138 26.04 -2.36 6.23
N GLY A 139 27.09 -1.80 6.80
CA GLY A 139 27.07 -1.24 8.15
C GLY A 139 26.16 -0.02 8.21
N ALA A 140 25.71 0.38 9.38
CA ALA A 140 24.95 1.61 9.59
C ALA A 140 25.17 2.10 11.03
N ASP A 141 25.17 3.41 11.23
CA ASP A 141 25.31 4.03 12.55
C ASP A 141 24.09 3.78 13.44
N TYR A 142 22.93 3.64 12.81
CA TYR A 142 21.66 3.41 13.51
C TYR A 142 20.88 2.24 12.89
N MET A 143 20.17 1.50 13.74
CA MET A 143 19.18 0.51 13.31
C MET A 143 17.81 0.80 13.90
N VAL A 144 16.79 0.73 13.06
CA VAL A 144 15.37 0.89 13.45
C VAL A 144 14.66 -0.44 13.25
N VAL A 145 14.28 -1.08 14.32
CA VAL A 145 13.67 -2.41 14.32
C VAL A 145 12.21 -2.33 14.73
N ASP A 146 11.33 -2.91 13.93
CA ASP A 146 9.89 -3.01 14.19
C ASP A 146 9.62 -4.13 15.21
N LEU A 147 9.09 -3.76 16.37
CA LEU A 147 8.79 -4.71 17.46
C LEU A 147 7.40 -5.33 17.36
N ARG A 148 6.56 -4.90 16.41
CA ARG A 148 5.21 -5.40 16.30
C ARG A 148 5.19 -6.84 15.83
N LYS A 149 4.33 -7.65 16.44
CA LYS A 149 4.21 -9.08 16.12
C LYS A 149 3.89 -9.32 14.64
N GLY A 150 4.69 -10.18 14.01
CA GLY A 150 4.47 -10.66 12.64
C GLY A 150 5.10 -9.79 11.54
N TYR A 151 5.81 -8.72 11.87
CA TYR A 151 6.55 -7.91 10.90
C TYR A 151 7.98 -8.37 10.72
N GLU A 152 8.67 -8.69 11.82
CA GLU A 152 10.00 -9.28 11.76
C GLU A 152 9.95 -10.76 12.20
N LYS A 153 10.71 -11.59 11.52
CA LYS A 153 10.91 -12.99 11.88
C LYS A 153 12.04 -13.07 12.90
N ASP A 154 11.83 -13.91 13.90
CA ASP A 154 12.85 -14.21 14.92
C ASP A 154 13.44 -12.93 15.55
N LEU A 155 12.52 -12.03 16.00
CA LEU A 155 12.85 -10.70 16.53
C LEU A 155 13.90 -10.76 17.66
N GLU A 156 13.80 -11.74 18.57
CA GLU A 156 14.75 -11.92 19.67
C GLU A 156 16.15 -12.20 19.13
N GLN A 157 16.29 -13.13 18.20
CA GLN A 157 17.58 -13.45 17.58
C GLN A 157 18.15 -12.25 16.80
N LEU A 158 17.27 -11.46 16.16
CA LEU A 158 17.69 -10.25 15.46
C LEU A 158 18.27 -9.23 16.45
N LEU A 159 17.61 -8.97 17.57
CA LEU A 159 18.08 -8.04 18.59
C LEU A 159 19.38 -8.52 19.24
N ASP A 160 19.47 -9.82 19.58
CA ASP A 160 20.69 -10.39 20.12
C ASP A 160 21.87 -10.25 19.14
N SER A 161 21.64 -10.53 17.87
CA SER A 161 22.68 -10.36 16.85
C SER A 161 23.09 -8.89 16.64
N CYS A 162 22.18 -7.95 16.82
CA CYS A 162 22.50 -6.52 16.80
C CYS A 162 23.41 -6.14 18.00
N HIS A 163 23.08 -6.63 19.18
CA HIS A 163 23.90 -6.38 20.37
C HIS A 163 25.30 -7.02 20.27
N GLU A 164 25.41 -8.24 19.72
CA GLU A 164 26.70 -8.87 19.42
C GLU A 164 27.54 -8.07 18.41
N GLN A 165 26.89 -7.32 17.53
CA GLN A 165 27.56 -6.41 16.57
C GLN A 165 27.92 -5.05 17.15
N GLY A 166 27.74 -4.81 18.45
CA GLY A 166 28.10 -3.58 19.13
C GLY A 166 27.03 -2.48 19.05
N TYR A 167 25.77 -2.85 18.77
CA TYR A 167 24.67 -1.87 18.82
C TYR A 167 24.07 -1.81 20.21
N GLU A 168 23.92 -0.61 20.73
CA GLU A 168 23.24 -0.35 21.99
C GLU A 168 21.84 0.26 21.76
N THR A 169 20.92 0.00 22.70
CA THR A 169 19.58 0.56 22.62
C THR A 169 19.59 2.04 22.97
N ALA A 170 19.35 2.89 21.99
CA ALA A 170 19.26 4.34 22.15
C ALA A 170 17.85 4.78 22.61
N GLY A 171 16.82 4.04 22.25
CA GLY A 171 15.45 4.31 22.68
C GLY A 171 14.47 3.27 22.19
N THR A 172 13.36 3.12 22.91
CA THR A 172 12.33 2.14 22.59
C THR A 172 10.95 2.73 22.83
N VAL A 173 10.04 2.43 21.91
CA VAL A 173 8.60 2.58 22.12
C VAL A 173 8.02 1.17 22.25
N ASP A 174 7.56 0.83 23.45
CA ASP A 174 7.19 -0.53 23.83
C ASP A 174 6.22 -1.18 22.85
N GLY A 175 6.61 -2.39 22.39
CA GLY A 175 5.84 -3.18 21.44
C GLY A 175 5.65 -2.54 20.05
N TYR A 176 6.34 -1.44 19.75
CA TYR A 176 6.20 -0.73 18.48
C TYR A 176 7.50 -0.61 17.70
N VAL A 177 8.55 0.01 18.27
CA VAL A 177 9.83 0.21 17.59
C VAL A 177 10.97 0.34 18.60
N THR A 178 12.14 -0.17 18.26
CA THR A 178 13.39 0.13 18.96
C THR A 178 14.39 0.77 18.02
N LEU A 179 15.11 1.78 18.55
CA LEU A 179 16.23 2.45 17.92
C LEU A 179 17.51 1.95 18.59
N LEU A 180 18.37 1.38 17.77
CA LEU A 180 19.70 0.93 18.17
C LEU A 180 20.73 1.88 17.55
N LYS A 181 21.79 2.15 18.29
CA LYS A 181 22.92 2.99 17.85
C LYS A 181 24.18 2.16 17.94
N GLN A 182 25.04 2.24 16.93
CA GLN A 182 26.36 1.61 16.98
C GLN A 182 27.22 2.39 17.97
N ASP A 183 27.82 1.69 18.94
CA ASP A 183 28.79 2.29 19.84
C ASP A 183 30.06 2.63 19.03
N PRO A 184 30.51 3.86 18.99
CA PRO A 184 31.80 4.19 18.39
C PRO A 184 32.91 3.64 19.30
N GLU A 185 33.61 2.59 18.87
CA GLU A 185 34.86 2.14 19.51
C GLU A 185 35.89 3.26 19.62
#